data_2658274b887e6d52ccb0f682341a9765
#
_entry.id   2658274b887e6d52ccb0f682341a9765
#
_cell.length_a   1.000
_cell.length_b   1.000
_cell.length_c   1.000
_cell.angle_alpha   90.00
_cell.angle_beta   90.00
_cell.angle_gamma   90.00
#
_symmetry.space_group_name_H-M   'P 1'
#
loop_
_entity.id
_entity.type
_entity.pdbx_description
1 polymer ?
#
loop_
_entity_poly.entity_id
_entity_poly.type
_entity_poly.pdbx_seq_one_letter_code
_entity_poly.pdbx_strand_id
1 'polypeptide(L)'
;HAVVYGQPAVACSINQRMTVELEEETKFDSWRLDGAILNLSKHPHIRFLKDNLWPEGENPPLKIRIRGTVPAASGLGSSAALSVALVAALQQLRQEDLDPERAGSLSHQAEASAQGGRASPIDTATSALGGFIVLSDTVEESLDHIGERTLHHQNDVTTWQLHSFETKIPEDTYLVIGNTGIRGSTSKQVSKVAALLAKEPRRKVEIEAIGSIARKGIEALRIGDMELVGKAMTENHIVLRSLGVSSPELEKLIR
;
A
#
# COMPACT_ATOMS: atom_id res chain seq x y z
N HIS A 1 -1.09 -10.77 -0.62
CA HIS A 1 -2.28 -11.62 -0.46
C HIS A 1 -2.37 -12.23 0.94
N ALA A 2 -1.26 -12.76 1.49
CA ALA A 2 -1.27 -13.46 2.77
C ALA A 2 -1.53 -12.55 3.98
N VAL A 3 -1.29 -11.24 3.86
CA VAL A 3 -1.55 -10.23 4.92
C VAL A 3 -3.01 -10.22 5.38
N VAL A 4 -3.96 -10.40 4.47
CA VAL A 4 -5.39 -10.47 4.83
C VAL A 4 -5.77 -11.77 5.56
N TYR A 5 -4.81 -12.69 5.71
CA TYR A 5 -4.93 -13.94 6.47
C TYR A 5 -3.97 -13.96 7.67
N GLY A 6 -3.51 -12.80 8.15
CA GLY A 6 -2.67 -12.68 9.34
C GLY A 6 -1.19 -12.99 9.11
N GLN A 7 -0.73 -13.18 7.88
CA GLN A 7 0.69 -13.44 7.64
C GLN A 7 1.49 -12.14 7.49
N PRO A 8 2.75 -12.11 7.95
CA PRO A 8 3.56 -10.91 7.84
C PRO A 8 3.90 -10.57 6.39
N ALA A 9 4.13 -9.28 6.15
CA ALA A 9 4.65 -8.76 4.90
C ALA A 9 5.63 -7.63 5.16
N VAL A 10 6.56 -7.44 4.25
CA VAL A 10 7.49 -6.32 4.26
C VAL A 10 7.34 -5.52 2.96
N ALA A 11 7.39 -4.21 3.09
CA ALA A 11 7.50 -3.29 1.97
C ALA A 11 8.63 -2.28 2.23
N CYS A 12 9.20 -1.74 1.16
CA CYS A 12 10.18 -0.68 1.27
C CYS A 12 9.78 0.51 0.40
N SER A 13 10.06 1.71 0.87
CA SER A 13 9.94 2.91 0.05
C SER A 13 11.06 2.96 -1.00
N ILE A 14 10.71 3.37 -2.21
CA ILE A 14 11.65 3.55 -3.33
C ILE A 14 11.76 5.04 -3.68
N ASN A 15 12.74 5.40 -4.50
CA ASN A 15 12.98 6.80 -4.86
C ASN A 15 12.01 7.36 -5.92
N GLN A 16 10.92 6.65 -6.22
CA GLN A 16 9.83 7.18 -7.02
C GLN A 16 8.90 8.03 -6.15
N ARG A 17 8.47 9.19 -6.65
CA ARG A 17 7.71 10.16 -5.87
C ARG A 17 6.35 10.45 -6.49
N MET A 18 5.39 10.74 -5.61
CA MET A 18 4.11 11.35 -5.96
C MET A 18 4.03 12.71 -5.28
N THR A 19 3.73 13.76 -6.06
CA THR A 19 3.61 15.13 -5.58
C THR A 19 2.19 15.61 -5.84
N VAL A 20 1.58 16.21 -4.83
CA VAL A 20 0.28 16.87 -4.93
C VAL A 20 0.46 18.33 -4.61
N GLU A 21 0.05 19.19 -5.53
CA GLU A 21 -0.02 20.64 -5.35
C GLU A 21 -1.49 21.03 -5.21
N LEU A 22 -1.83 21.77 -4.15
CA LEU A 22 -3.17 22.27 -3.88
C LEU A 22 -3.19 23.81 -3.96
N GLU A 23 -4.24 24.35 -4.58
CA GLU A 23 -4.53 25.77 -4.65
C GLU A 23 -6.03 25.95 -4.45
N GLU A 24 -6.46 26.94 -3.66
CA GLU A 24 -7.88 27.28 -3.53
C GLU A 24 -8.45 27.73 -4.87
N GLU A 25 -9.63 27.20 -5.21
CA GLU A 25 -10.31 27.55 -6.44
C GLU A 25 -11.30 28.68 -6.16
N THR A 26 -11.08 29.82 -6.79
CA THR A 26 -11.90 31.03 -6.58
C THR A 26 -12.86 31.33 -7.72
N LYS A 27 -12.73 30.64 -8.86
CA LYS A 27 -13.51 30.90 -10.06
C LYS A 27 -14.64 29.90 -10.29
N PHE A 28 -14.60 28.75 -9.64
CA PHE A 28 -15.53 27.65 -9.85
C PHE A 28 -15.93 27.01 -8.51
N ASP A 29 -17.13 26.48 -8.45
CA ASP A 29 -17.69 25.86 -7.24
C ASP A 29 -17.37 24.36 -7.12
N SER A 30 -16.40 23.85 -7.87
CA SER A 30 -16.07 22.43 -7.88
C SER A 30 -14.57 22.18 -7.85
N TRP A 31 -14.17 21.07 -7.22
CA TRP A 31 -12.80 20.59 -7.26
C TRP A 31 -12.36 20.31 -8.68
N ARG A 32 -11.14 20.66 -9.01
CA ARG A 32 -10.54 20.46 -10.33
C ARG A 32 -9.25 19.68 -10.22
N LEU A 33 -9.05 18.73 -11.12
CA LEU A 33 -7.82 17.95 -11.27
C LEU A 33 -7.21 18.28 -12.64
N ASP A 34 -5.99 18.81 -12.65
CA ASP A 34 -5.27 19.21 -13.85
C ASP A 34 -6.12 20.09 -14.81
N GLY A 35 -6.92 21.00 -14.21
CA GLY A 35 -7.77 21.93 -14.93
C GLY A 35 -9.16 21.40 -15.31
N ALA A 36 -9.43 20.11 -15.23
CA ALA A 36 -10.76 19.53 -15.46
C ALA A 36 -11.55 19.38 -14.15
N ILE A 37 -12.89 19.36 -14.21
CA ILE A 37 -13.73 19.07 -13.04
C ILE A 37 -13.41 17.65 -12.56
N LEU A 38 -13.11 17.53 -11.27
CA LEU A 38 -12.81 16.24 -10.65
C LEU A 38 -14.09 15.41 -10.47
N ASN A 39 -14.15 14.29 -11.15
CA ASN A 39 -15.24 13.33 -10.97
C ASN A 39 -14.96 12.43 -9.74
N LEU A 40 -15.48 12.82 -8.58
CA LEU A 40 -15.30 12.12 -7.31
C LEU A 40 -15.85 10.68 -7.31
N SER A 41 -16.83 10.36 -8.18
CA SER A 41 -17.32 8.98 -8.30
C SER A 41 -16.29 8.02 -8.93
N LYS A 42 -15.35 8.55 -9.72
CA LYS A 42 -14.24 7.80 -10.30
C LYS A 42 -13.01 7.72 -9.37
N HIS A 43 -13.01 8.54 -8.32
CA HIS A 43 -11.90 8.65 -7.36
C HIS A 43 -12.41 8.54 -5.91
N PRO A 44 -12.93 7.36 -5.50
CA PRO A 44 -13.59 7.20 -4.19
C PRO A 44 -12.65 7.49 -3.01
N HIS A 45 -11.36 7.20 -3.12
CA HIS A 45 -10.36 7.55 -2.11
C HIS A 45 -10.20 9.07 -1.96
N ILE A 46 -10.16 9.85 -3.06
CA ILE A 46 -10.11 11.32 -3.00
C ILE A 46 -11.41 11.87 -2.41
N ARG A 47 -12.56 11.28 -2.78
CA ARG A 47 -13.84 11.66 -2.20
C ARG A 47 -13.84 11.48 -0.68
N PHE A 48 -13.39 10.31 -0.20
CA PHE A 48 -13.30 10.05 1.23
C PHE A 48 -12.42 11.09 1.94
N LEU A 49 -11.24 11.38 1.41
CA LEU A 49 -10.34 12.38 1.99
C LEU A 49 -10.93 13.79 1.96
N LYS A 50 -11.61 14.17 0.87
CA LYS A 50 -12.33 15.44 0.79
C LYS A 50 -13.38 15.56 1.89
N ASP A 51 -14.26 14.57 1.99
CA ASP A 51 -15.37 14.60 2.94
C ASP A 51 -14.89 14.64 4.41
N ASN A 52 -13.73 14.06 4.72
CA ASN A 52 -13.18 14.02 6.07
C ASN A 52 -12.23 15.17 6.41
N LEU A 53 -11.51 15.73 5.43
CA LEU A 53 -10.48 16.75 5.67
C LEU A 53 -10.82 18.11 5.10
N TRP A 54 -11.72 18.18 4.12
CA TRP A 54 -12.09 19.41 3.43
C TRP A 54 -13.59 19.44 3.13
N PRO A 55 -14.45 19.43 4.17
CA PRO A 55 -15.90 19.32 4.00
C PRO A 55 -16.50 20.52 3.25
N GLU A 56 -17.60 20.28 2.56
CA GLU A 56 -18.31 21.34 1.84
C GLU A 56 -18.93 22.35 2.82
N GLY A 57 -18.93 23.62 2.41
CA GLY A 57 -19.47 24.72 3.22
C GLY A 57 -18.47 25.32 4.22
N GLU A 58 -17.37 24.66 4.51
CA GLU A 58 -16.33 25.16 5.42
C GLU A 58 -15.12 25.71 4.66
N ASN A 59 -14.82 25.14 3.50
CA ASN A 59 -13.63 25.43 2.74
C ASN A 59 -13.93 25.61 1.24
N PRO A 60 -13.19 26.48 0.54
CA PRO A 60 -13.38 26.67 -0.90
C PRO A 60 -13.03 25.40 -1.69
N PRO A 61 -13.53 25.25 -2.91
CA PRO A 61 -13.07 24.24 -3.84
C PRO A 61 -11.58 24.32 -4.10
N LEU A 62 -10.96 23.19 -4.47
CA LEU A 62 -9.51 23.09 -4.68
C LEU A 62 -9.17 22.77 -6.13
N LYS A 63 -8.10 23.39 -6.61
CA LYS A 63 -7.33 22.90 -7.77
C LYS A 63 -6.27 21.94 -7.29
N ILE A 64 -6.28 20.76 -7.87
CA ILE A 64 -5.31 19.70 -7.60
C ILE A 64 -4.44 19.52 -8.83
N ARG A 65 -3.14 19.51 -8.64
CA ARG A 65 -2.18 19.08 -9.64
C ARG A 65 -1.41 17.89 -9.10
N ILE A 66 -1.34 16.83 -9.91
CA ILE A 66 -0.64 15.61 -9.55
C ILE A 66 0.56 15.44 -10.48
N ARG A 67 1.73 15.25 -9.89
CA ARG A 67 2.95 14.88 -10.62
C ARG A 67 3.55 13.65 -9.97
N GLY A 68 4.05 12.74 -10.77
CA GLY A 68 4.68 11.54 -10.21
C GLY A 68 5.49 10.79 -11.22
N THR A 69 6.48 10.09 -10.70
CA THR A 69 7.32 9.17 -11.48
C THR A 69 6.88 7.71 -11.29
N VAL A 70 5.92 7.45 -10.39
CA VAL A 70 5.37 6.12 -10.16
C VAL A 70 4.37 5.78 -11.27
N PRO A 71 4.60 4.73 -12.07
CA PRO A 71 3.65 4.33 -13.10
C PRO A 71 2.30 3.92 -12.46
N ALA A 72 1.21 4.42 -13.02
CA ALA A 72 -0.13 4.09 -12.51
C ALA A 72 -0.45 2.59 -12.72
N ALA A 73 -1.06 1.96 -11.71
CA ALA A 73 -1.48 0.56 -11.74
C ALA A 73 -0.34 -0.44 -12.01
N SER A 74 0.89 -0.10 -11.64
CA SER A 74 2.09 -0.94 -11.76
C SER A 74 2.32 -1.89 -10.58
N GLY A 75 1.48 -1.82 -9.53
CA GLY A 75 1.70 -2.56 -8.28
C GLY A 75 2.73 -1.93 -7.34
N LEU A 76 3.14 -0.69 -7.61
CA LEU A 76 4.12 0.08 -6.80
C LEU A 76 3.46 1.04 -5.80
N GLY A 77 2.24 0.78 -5.35
CA GLY A 77 1.57 1.60 -4.34
C GLY A 77 1.22 3.02 -4.79
N SER A 78 1.04 3.28 -6.11
CA SER A 78 0.78 4.64 -6.64
C SER A 78 -0.48 5.29 -6.07
N SER A 79 -1.52 4.51 -5.77
CA SER A 79 -2.75 5.00 -5.14
C SER A 79 -2.49 5.43 -3.69
N ALA A 80 -1.77 4.61 -2.93
CA ALA A 80 -1.38 4.91 -1.55
C ALA A 80 -0.50 6.16 -1.49
N ALA A 81 0.51 6.25 -2.35
CA ALA A 81 1.38 7.42 -2.44
C ALA A 81 0.60 8.70 -2.76
N LEU A 82 -0.39 8.62 -3.67
CA LEU A 82 -1.26 9.74 -3.99
C LEU A 82 -2.12 10.15 -2.79
N SER A 83 -2.74 9.19 -2.11
CA SER A 83 -3.59 9.46 -0.95
C SER A 83 -2.78 10.11 0.18
N VAL A 84 -1.59 9.59 0.48
CA VAL A 84 -0.69 10.15 1.51
C VAL A 84 -0.24 11.56 1.13
N ALA A 85 0.17 11.79 -0.12
CA ALA A 85 0.56 13.11 -0.59
C ALA A 85 -0.61 14.11 -0.54
N LEU A 86 -1.84 13.68 -0.84
CA LEU A 86 -3.03 14.52 -0.74
C LEU A 86 -3.35 14.89 0.72
N VAL A 87 -3.26 13.93 1.65
CA VAL A 87 -3.46 14.22 3.09
C VAL A 87 -2.42 15.22 3.57
N ALA A 88 -1.14 15.00 3.27
CA ALA A 88 -0.06 15.91 3.66
C ALA A 88 -0.27 17.32 3.07
N ALA A 89 -0.68 17.43 1.81
CA ALA A 89 -0.98 18.71 1.18
C ALA A 89 -2.19 19.42 1.81
N LEU A 90 -3.23 18.67 2.20
CA LEU A 90 -4.38 19.23 2.91
C LEU A 90 -4.03 19.69 4.33
N GLN A 91 -3.22 18.93 5.08
CA GLN A 91 -2.70 19.36 6.37
C GLN A 91 -1.92 20.67 6.24
N GLN A 92 -1.03 20.76 5.24
CA GLN A 92 -0.24 21.96 4.99
C GLN A 92 -1.12 23.16 4.60
N LEU A 93 -2.12 22.97 3.73
CA LEU A 93 -3.06 24.03 3.34
C LEU A 93 -3.87 24.56 4.52
N ARG A 94 -4.18 23.71 5.50
CA ARG A 94 -4.86 24.05 6.76
C ARG A 94 -3.93 24.62 7.82
N GLN A 95 -2.65 24.76 7.52
CA GLN A 95 -1.61 25.20 8.48
C GLN A 95 -1.49 24.28 9.71
N GLU A 96 -1.78 22.99 9.51
CA GLU A 96 -1.57 21.94 10.50
C GLU A 96 -0.13 21.41 10.40
N ASP A 97 0.41 20.88 11.49
CA ASP A 97 1.69 20.19 11.48
C ASP A 97 1.58 18.92 10.62
N LEU A 98 2.63 18.63 9.87
CA LEU A 98 2.70 17.40 9.09
C LEU A 98 2.84 16.20 10.02
N ASP A 99 1.86 15.34 10.00
CA ASP A 99 1.81 14.10 10.78
C ASP A 99 1.78 12.89 9.81
N PRO A 100 2.93 12.23 9.57
CA PRO A 100 3.01 11.06 8.69
C PRO A 100 2.14 9.90 9.16
N GLU A 101 2.01 9.71 10.48
CA GLU A 101 1.21 8.64 11.06
C GLU A 101 -0.28 8.85 10.76
N ARG A 102 -0.79 10.06 10.98
CA ARG A 102 -2.15 10.47 10.63
C ARG A 102 -2.37 10.37 9.12
N ALA A 103 -1.39 10.82 8.31
CA ALA A 103 -1.48 10.74 6.86
C ALA A 103 -1.60 9.28 6.38
N GLY A 104 -0.78 8.37 6.90
CA GLY A 104 -0.85 6.95 6.61
C GLY A 104 -2.18 6.32 7.03
N SER A 105 -2.68 6.66 8.23
CA SER A 105 -3.94 6.14 8.77
C SER A 105 -5.15 6.57 7.94
N LEU A 106 -5.29 7.86 7.65
CA LEU A 106 -6.39 8.40 6.84
C LEU A 106 -6.36 7.86 5.41
N SER A 107 -5.17 7.73 4.84
CA SER A 107 -5.00 7.16 3.50
C SER A 107 -5.39 5.68 3.44
N HIS A 108 -5.09 4.90 4.49
CA HIS A 108 -5.55 3.53 4.60
C HIS A 108 -7.08 3.43 4.66
N GLN A 109 -7.73 4.27 5.45
CA GLN A 109 -9.19 4.33 5.53
C GLN A 109 -9.82 4.71 4.17
N ALA A 110 -9.20 5.66 3.45
CA ALA A 110 -9.62 6.06 2.11
C ALA A 110 -9.52 4.90 1.11
N GLU A 111 -8.43 4.16 1.12
CA GLU A 111 -8.27 2.97 0.27
C GLU A 111 -9.25 1.86 0.65
N ALA A 112 -9.45 1.61 1.94
CA ALA A 112 -10.41 0.63 2.42
C ALA A 112 -11.84 0.99 1.98
N SER A 113 -12.22 2.26 2.08
CA SER A 113 -13.51 2.76 1.58
C SER A 113 -13.67 2.48 0.08
N ALA A 114 -12.62 2.67 -0.72
CA ALA A 114 -12.63 2.44 -2.16
C ALA A 114 -12.65 0.94 -2.55
N GLN A 115 -12.19 0.05 -1.66
CA GLN A 115 -12.02 -1.39 -1.91
C GLN A 115 -13.01 -2.27 -1.12
N GLY A 116 -14.07 -1.68 -0.57
CA GLY A 116 -15.07 -2.42 0.22
C GLY A 116 -14.49 -3.08 1.47
N GLY A 117 -13.61 -2.36 2.19
CA GLY A 117 -13.03 -2.79 3.45
C GLY A 117 -11.88 -3.80 3.36
N ARG A 118 -11.32 -4.02 2.18
CA ARG A 118 -10.29 -5.07 1.94
C ARG A 118 -8.91 -4.51 1.63
N ALA A 119 -8.54 -3.38 2.20
CA ALA A 119 -7.21 -2.80 2.07
C ALA A 119 -6.32 -3.16 3.26
N SER A 120 -5.07 -3.54 3.01
CA SER A 120 -4.06 -3.61 4.06
C SER A 120 -3.34 -2.26 4.18
N PRO A 121 -2.86 -1.87 5.37
CA PRO A 121 -2.21 -0.57 5.56
C PRO A 121 -0.77 -0.49 5.06
N ILE A 122 -0.21 -1.57 4.51
CA ILE A 122 1.23 -1.63 4.22
C ILE A 122 1.70 -0.56 3.23
N ASP A 123 0.97 -0.37 2.12
CA ASP A 123 1.36 0.59 1.08
C ASP A 123 1.27 2.04 1.58
N THR A 124 0.21 2.36 2.34
CA THR A 124 0.01 3.70 2.92
C THR A 124 0.97 4.00 4.06
N ALA A 125 1.26 3.02 4.92
CA ALA A 125 2.26 3.16 5.97
C ALA A 125 3.66 3.35 5.38
N THR A 126 4.04 2.54 4.39
CA THR A 126 5.35 2.67 3.71
C THR A 126 5.49 4.01 2.98
N SER A 127 4.41 4.48 2.33
CA SER A 127 4.42 5.78 1.65
C SER A 127 4.53 6.96 2.61
N ALA A 128 3.95 6.84 3.81
CA ALA A 128 3.92 7.90 4.82
C ALA A 128 5.21 7.95 5.66
N LEU A 129 5.69 6.79 6.11
CA LEU A 129 6.78 6.69 7.07
C LEU A 129 8.14 6.48 6.42
N GLY A 130 8.18 5.93 5.21
CA GLY A 130 9.42 5.63 4.50
C GLY A 130 10.12 4.37 5.04
N GLY A 131 11.31 4.09 4.51
CA GLY A 131 12.15 2.96 4.95
C GLY A 131 11.53 1.60 4.67
N PHE A 132 11.84 0.64 5.54
CA PHE A 132 11.25 -0.69 5.56
C PHE A 132 10.13 -0.76 6.59
N ILE A 133 8.95 -1.14 6.16
CA ILE A 133 7.78 -1.34 7.01
C ILE A 133 7.39 -2.81 6.96
N VAL A 134 7.24 -3.40 8.14
CA VAL A 134 6.71 -4.75 8.32
C VAL A 134 5.32 -4.67 8.93
N LEU A 135 4.42 -5.43 8.34
CA LEU A 135 3.06 -5.60 8.82
C LEU A 135 2.91 -7.04 9.30
N SER A 136 2.39 -7.23 10.52
CA SER A 136 2.11 -8.53 11.12
C SER A 136 0.80 -8.48 11.91
N ASP A 137 0.22 -9.61 12.23
CA ASP A 137 -0.92 -9.73 13.17
C ASP A 137 -0.49 -9.73 14.63
N THR A 138 0.80 -9.88 14.89
CA THR A 138 1.42 -9.90 16.21
C THR A 138 2.60 -8.92 16.29
N VAL A 139 2.99 -8.55 17.50
CA VAL A 139 4.23 -7.80 17.73
C VAL A 139 5.42 -8.75 17.48
N GLU A 140 6.31 -8.36 16.58
CA GLU A 140 7.54 -9.10 16.24
C GLU A 140 8.69 -8.56 17.10
N GLU A 141 9.13 -9.34 18.10
CA GLU A 141 10.12 -8.92 19.12
C GLU A 141 11.49 -8.51 18.56
N SER A 142 11.83 -9.00 17.36
CA SER A 142 13.11 -8.70 16.69
C SER A 142 13.10 -7.39 15.90
N LEU A 143 11.98 -6.66 15.87
CA LEU A 143 11.75 -5.45 15.08
C LEU A 143 11.33 -4.29 15.98
N ASP A 144 11.53 -3.06 15.50
CA ASP A 144 11.06 -1.86 16.17
C ASP A 144 9.55 -1.72 15.96
N HIS A 145 8.76 -1.95 17.01
CA HIS A 145 7.32 -1.73 16.96
C HIS A 145 7.02 -0.22 16.90
N ILE A 146 6.35 0.22 15.85
CA ILE A 146 6.09 1.65 15.58
C ILE A 146 4.61 2.02 15.69
N GLY A 147 3.73 1.07 15.97
CA GLY A 147 2.31 1.31 16.18
C GLY A 147 1.41 0.24 15.60
N GLU A 148 0.14 0.54 15.56
CA GLU A 148 -0.88 -0.37 15.02
C GLU A 148 -1.83 0.34 14.06
N ARG A 149 -2.51 -0.43 13.23
CA ARG A 149 -3.60 0.03 12.37
C ARG A 149 -4.81 -0.84 12.55
N THR A 150 -5.91 -0.22 12.87
CA THR A 150 -7.21 -0.90 13.00
C THR A 150 -8.14 -0.41 11.90
N LEU A 151 -8.79 -1.35 11.24
CA LEU A 151 -9.83 -1.11 10.25
C LEU A 151 -11.15 -1.71 10.74
N HIS A 152 -12.17 -0.86 10.81
CA HIS A 152 -13.55 -1.28 11.07
C HIS A 152 -14.29 -1.36 9.73
N HIS A 153 -14.78 -2.53 9.37
CA HIS A 153 -15.58 -2.70 8.17
C HIS A 153 -16.77 -3.61 8.44
N GLN A 154 -17.98 -3.08 8.32
CA GLN A 154 -19.22 -3.76 8.71
C GLN A 154 -19.15 -4.25 10.17
N ASN A 155 -19.20 -5.57 10.40
CA ASN A 155 -19.09 -6.18 11.72
C ASN A 155 -17.68 -6.71 12.03
N ASP A 156 -16.74 -6.55 11.10
CA ASP A 156 -15.38 -7.05 11.24
C ASP A 156 -14.44 -5.93 11.71
N VAL A 157 -13.54 -6.29 12.61
CA VAL A 157 -12.44 -5.44 13.08
C VAL A 157 -11.15 -6.19 12.78
N THR A 158 -10.26 -5.55 12.03
CA THR A 158 -8.94 -6.11 11.76
C THR A 158 -7.88 -5.15 12.26
N THR A 159 -6.95 -5.65 13.06
CA THR A 159 -5.82 -4.88 13.58
C THR A 159 -4.52 -5.49 13.08
N TRP A 160 -3.61 -4.65 12.67
CA TRP A 160 -2.24 -5.01 12.27
C TRP A 160 -1.25 -4.26 13.13
N GLN A 161 -0.16 -4.94 13.46
CA GLN A 161 1.00 -4.35 14.11
C GLN A 161 1.99 -3.87 13.05
N LEU A 162 2.46 -2.63 13.19
CA LEU A 162 3.45 -2.04 12.30
C LEU A 162 4.82 -2.05 12.98
N HIS A 163 5.80 -2.42 12.19
CA HIS A 163 7.19 -2.42 12.63
C HIS A 163 8.08 -1.78 11.57
N SER A 164 9.22 -1.29 12.01
CA SER A 164 10.32 -0.86 11.16
C SER A 164 11.61 -1.57 11.57
N PHE A 165 12.62 -1.44 10.75
CA PHE A 165 13.99 -1.84 11.08
C PHE A 165 14.97 -1.09 10.21
N GLU A 166 16.17 -0.91 10.72
CA GLU A 166 17.30 -0.42 9.95
C GLU A 166 18.09 -1.59 9.37
N THR A 167 18.60 -1.44 8.18
CA THR A 167 19.47 -2.43 7.53
C THR A 167 20.59 -1.74 6.77
N LYS A 168 21.73 -2.40 6.69
CA LYS A 168 22.83 -1.99 5.81
C LYS A 168 22.80 -2.83 4.55
N ILE A 169 22.25 -2.26 3.49
CA ILE A 169 22.26 -2.87 2.17
C ILE A 169 23.65 -2.70 1.56
N PRO A 170 24.32 -3.79 1.09
CA PRO A 170 25.61 -3.67 0.38
C PRO A 170 25.52 -2.75 -0.84
N GLU A 171 26.57 -1.97 -1.10
CA GLU A 171 26.59 -0.93 -2.15
C GLU A 171 26.35 -1.48 -3.57
N ASP A 172 26.69 -2.75 -3.80
CA ASP A 172 26.52 -3.45 -5.08
C ASP A 172 25.17 -4.18 -5.21
N THR A 173 24.22 -3.89 -4.31
CA THR A 173 22.89 -4.47 -4.34
C THR A 173 21.93 -3.63 -5.19
N TYR A 174 21.21 -4.28 -6.10
CA TYR A 174 20.24 -3.63 -6.97
C TYR A 174 18.85 -4.27 -6.79
N LEU A 175 17.83 -3.42 -6.61
CA LEU A 175 16.44 -3.82 -6.72
C LEU A 175 15.98 -3.59 -8.16
N VAL A 176 15.74 -4.66 -8.91
CA VAL A 176 15.23 -4.59 -10.29
C VAL A 176 13.71 -4.65 -10.27
N ILE A 177 13.07 -3.64 -10.85
CA ILE A 177 11.60 -3.55 -10.93
C ILE A 177 11.18 -3.76 -12.38
N GLY A 178 10.50 -4.87 -12.65
CA GLY A 178 9.91 -5.18 -13.95
C GLY A 178 8.42 -4.84 -13.98
N ASN A 179 7.94 -4.20 -15.05
CA ASN A 179 6.54 -3.92 -15.27
C ASN A 179 6.02 -4.66 -16.51
N THR A 180 4.98 -5.48 -16.34
CA THR A 180 4.35 -6.23 -17.44
C THR A 180 3.58 -5.35 -18.43
N GLY A 181 3.29 -4.10 -18.09
CA GLY A 181 2.40 -3.23 -18.86
C GLY A 181 0.91 -3.58 -18.75
N ILE A 182 0.57 -4.64 -18.03
CA ILE A 182 -0.81 -5.10 -17.85
C ILE A 182 -1.34 -4.62 -16.51
N ARG A 183 -2.47 -3.90 -16.52
CA ARG A 183 -3.12 -3.44 -15.30
C ARG A 183 -3.71 -4.61 -14.51
N GLY A 184 -3.18 -4.85 -13.32
CA GLY A 184 -3.72 -5.81 -12.37
C GLY A 184 -4.76 -5.17 -11.45
N SER A 185 -5.81 -5.92 -11.09
CA SER A 185 -6.74 -5.51 -10.04
C SER A 185 -6.46 -6.32 -8.77
N THR A 186 -5.91 -5.69 -7.74
CA THR A 186 -5.62 -6.32 -6.45
C THR A 186 -6.86 -6.96 -5.85
N SER A 187 -8.01 -6.28 -5.86
CA SER A 187 -9.26 -6.79 -5.31
C SER A 187 -9.74 -8.07 -6.02
N LYS A 188 -9.59 -8.16 -7.34
CA LYS A 188 -9.93 -9.38 -8.10
C LYS A 188 -9.01 -10.55 -7.72
N GLN A 189 -7.71 -10.31 -7.55
CA GLN A 189 -6.77 -11.36 -7.17
C GLN A 189 -7.02 -11.85 -5.74
N VAL A 190 -7.28 -10.94 -4.80
CA VAL A 190 -7.66 -11.29 -3.41
C VAL A 190 -8.93 -12.12 -3.39
N SER A 191 -9.97 -11.72 -4.12
CA SER A 191 -11.23 -12.48 -4.23
C SER A 191 -11.03 -13.86 -4.85
N LYS A 192 -10.13 -13.99 -5.84
CA LYS A 192 -9.79 -15.27 -6.46
C LYS A 192 -9.15 -16.23 -5.47
N VAL A 193 -8.19 -15.76 -4.66
CA VAL A 193 -7.55 -16.58 -3.62
C VAL A 193 -8.58 -16.95 -2.55
N ALA A 194 -9.43 -16.03 -2.11
CA ALA A 194 -10.47 -16.32 -1.14
C ALA A 194 -11.44 -17.43 -1.64
N ALA A 195 -11.87 -17.35 -2.89
CA ALA A 195 -12.72 -18.38 -3.50
C ALA A 195 -12.01 -19.75 -3.60
N LEU A 196 -10.72 -19.74 -3.93
CA LEU A 196 -9.89 -20.95 -3.99
C LEU A 196 -9.79 -21.62 -2.61
N LEU A 197 -9.50 -20.85 -1.56
CA LEU A 197 -9.37 -21.36 -0.19
C LEU A 197 -10.72 -21.84 0.38
N ALA A 198 -11.82 -21.22 -0.02
CA ALA A 198 -13.16 -21.69 0.36
C ALA A 198 -13.49 -23.05 -0.29
N LYS A 199 -13.07 -23.24 -1.56
CA LYS A 199 -13.26 -24.50 -2.28
C LYS A 199 -12.30 -25.60 -1.83
N GLU A 200 -11.07 -25.24 -1.50
CA GLU A 200 -9.98 -26.15 -1.14
C GLU A 200 -9.30 -25.71 0.18
N PRO A 201 -9.94 -25.90 1.35
CA PRO A 201 -9.44 -25.41 2.65
C PRO A 201 -8.04 -25.91 3.02
N ARG A 202 -7.64 -27.10 2.53
CA ARG A 202 -6.30 -27.66 2.73
C ARG A 202 -5.18 -26.76 2.18
N ARG A 203 -5.49 -25.87 1.21
CA ARG A 203 -4.52 -24.94 0.62
C ARG A 203 -4.16 -23.76 1.52
N LYS A 204 -4.75 -23.65 2.71
CA LYS A 204 -4.32 -22.70 3.74
C LYS A 204 -2.84 -22.90 4.12
N VAL A 205 -2.31 -24.12 3.99
CA VAL A 205 -0.87 -24.40 4.21
C VAL A 205 0.03 -23.56 3.29
N GLU A 206 -0.43 -23.18 2.09
CA GLU A 206 0.32 -22.30 1.19
C GLU A 206 0.36 -20.86 1.73
N ILE A 207 -0.71 -20.40 2.39
CA ILE A 207 -0.72 -19.09 3.07
C ILE A 207 0.24 -19.08 4.25
N GLU A 208 0.28 -20.17 5.05
CA GLU A 208 1.22 -20.34 6.16
C GLU A 208 2.68 -20.41 5.65
N ALA A 209 2.90 -21.09 4.54
CA ALA A 209 4.22 -21.12 3.88
C ALA A 209 4.68 -19.72 3.46
N ILE A 210 3.81 -18.88 2.89
CA ILE A 210 4.13 -17.48 2.59
C ILE A 210 4.56 -16.75 3.86
N GLY A 211 3.86 -16.95 4.98
CA GLY A 211 4.23 -16.35 6.26
C GLY A 211 5.61 -16.75 6.73
N SER A 212 5.94 -18.03 6.65
CA SER A 212 7.27 -18.55 7.01
C SER A 212 8.36 -17.99 6.10
N ILE A 213 8.11 -17.90 4.78
CA ILE A 213 9.04 -17.30 3.81
C ILE A 213 9.21 -15.80 4.09
N ALA A 214 8.12 -15.09 4.39
CA ALA A 214 8.18 -13.68 4.71
C ALA A 214 9.05 -13.41 5.95
N ARG A 215 8.88 -14.17 7.05
CA ARG A 215 9.72 -14.02 8.25
C ARG A 215 11.20 -14.26 7.96
N LYS A 216 11.54 -15.29 7.16
CA LYS A 216 12.93 -15.53 6.73
C LYS A 216 13.46 -14.36 5.89
N GLY A 217 12.67 -13.83 4.97
CA GLY A 217 13.05 -12.69 4.14
C GLY A 217 13.23 -11.39 4.94
N ILE A 218 12.40 -11.16 5.94
CA ILE A 218 12.50 -10.01 6.85
C ILE A 218 13.80 -10.11 7.67
N GLU A 219 14.10 -11.27 8.23
CA GLU A 219 15.34 -11.48 8.98
C GLU A 219 16.57 -11.33 8.09
N ALA A 220 16.53 -11.88 6.88
CA ALA A 220 17.61 -11.72 5.89
C ALA A 220 17.83 -10.24 5.52
N LEU A 221 16.76 -9.47 5.30
CA LEU A 221 16.84 -8.02 5.08
C LEU A 221 17.50 -7.33 6.29
N ARG A 222 17.07 -7.66 7.51
CA ARG A 222 17.57 -7.04 8.73
C ARG A 222 19.08 -7.24 8.92
N ILE A 223 19.60 -8.41 8.59
CA ILE A 223 21.05 -8.71 8.71
C ILE A 223 21.85 -8.38 7.43
N GLY A 224 21.20 -7.92 6.37
CA GLY A 224 21.86 -7.55 5.10
C GLY A 224 22.23 -8.74 4.20
N ASP A 225 21.64 -9.92 4.40
CA ASP A 225 21.83 -11.11 3.53
C ASP A 225 20.93 -11.03 2.29
N MET A 226 21.40 -10.32 1.27
CA MET A 226 20.64 -10.09 0.04
C MET A 226 20.48 -11.35 -0.81
N GLU A 227 21.36 -12.33 -0.68
CA GLU A 227 21.21 -13.62 -1.37
C GLU A 227 20.00 -14.40 -0.82
N LEU A 228 19.87 -14.44 0.50
CA LEU A 228 18.73 -15.07 1.16
C LEU A 228 17.43 -14.31 0.90
N VAL A 229 17.47 -12.97 0.81
CA VAL A 229 16.32 -12.15 0.38
C VAL A 229 15.86 -12.55 -1.02
N GLY A 230 16.77 -12.66 -1.99
CA GLY A 230 16.45 -13.09 -3.35
C GLY A 230 15.85 -14.50 -3.41
N LYS A 231 16.37 -15.44 -2.60
CA LYS A 231 15.79 -16.79 -2.47
C LYS A 231 14.38 -16.73 -1.90
N ALA A 232 14.15 -15.97 -0.84
CA ALA A 232 12.82 -15.80 -0.25
C ALA A 232 11.81 -15.18 -1.24
N MET A 233 12.22 -14.17 -2.02
CA MET A 233 11.39 -13.59 -3.07
C MET A 233 10.99 -14.63 -4.13
N THR A 234 11.94 -15.47 -4.56
CA THR A 234 11.69 -16.53 -5.55
C THR A 234 10.75 -17.59 -4.99
N GLU A 235 10.98 -18.08 -3.76
CA GLU A 235 10.12 -19.06 -3.10
C GLU A 235 8.69 -18.51 -2.92
N ASN A 236 8.56 -17.26 -2.49
CA ASN A 236 7.26 -16.61 -2.34
C ASN A 236 6.51 -16.52 -3.69
N HIS A 237 7.23 -16.17 -4.78
CA HIS A 237 6.63 -16.16 -6.11
C HIS A 237 6.11 -17.53 -6.53
N ILE A 238 6.86 -18.62 -6.26
CA ILE A 238 6.43 -19.99 -6.57
C ILE A 238 5.11 -20.32 -5.86
N VAL A 239 4.97 -19.98 -4.58
CA VAL A 239 3.72 -20.20 -3.84
C VAL A 239 2.59 -19.33 -4.37
N LEU A 240 2.83 -18.06 -4.66
CA LEU A 240 1.82 -17.18 -5.27
C LEU A 240 1.36 -17.68 -6.64
N ARG A 241 2.26 -18.20 -7.44
CA ARG A 241 1.93 -18.84 -8.72
C ARG A 241 1.03 -20.06 -8.52
N SER A 242 1.30 -20.92 -7.53
CA SER A 242 0.44 -22.08 -7.24
C SER A 242 -0.97 -21.64 -6.82
N LEU A 243 -1.11 -20.52 -6.09
CA LEU A 243 -2.40 -19.91 -5.75
C LEU A 243 -3.09 -19.23 -6.96
N GLY A 244 -2.45 -19.24 -8.13
CA GLY A 244 -3.02 -18.74 -9.39
C GLY A 244 -3.04 -17.22 -9.50
N VAL A 245 -2.16 -16.49 -8.79
CA VAL A 245 -2.06 -15.02 -8.85
C VAL A 245 -0.89 -14.52 -9.70
N SER A 246 -0.21 -15.39 -10.41
CA SER A 246 0.75 -15.02 -11.47
C SER A 246 0.11 -14.90 -12.85
N SER A 247 0.83 -14.36 -13.82
CA SER A 247 0.44 -14.28 -15.23
C SER A 247 1.59 -14.69 -16.14
N PRO A 248 1.30 -15.08 -17.41
CA PRO A 248 2.34 -15.43 -18.37
C PRO A 248 3.38 -14.32 -18.60
N GLU A 249 2.95 -13.06 -18.52
CA GLU A 249 3.82 -11.90 -18.69
C GLU A 249 4.74 -11.73 -17.46
N LEU A 250 4.21 -11.94 -16.25
CA LEU A 250 5.01 -11.90 -15.03
C LEU A 250 6.04 -13.03 -15.01
N GLU A 251 5.65 -14.24 -15.43
CA GLU A 251 6.57 -15.38 -15.55
C GLU A 251 7.73 -15.14 -16.54
N LYS A 252 7.53 -14.28 -17.56
CA LYS A 252 8.61 -13.88 -18.49
C LYS A 252 9.58 -12.89 -17.87
N LEU A 253 9.12 -12.04 -16.93
CA LEU A 253 9.98 -11.05 -16.26
C LEU A 253 10.85 -11.66 -15.16
N ILE A 254 10.43 -12.80 -14.60
CA ILE A 254 11.12 -13.44 -13.45
C ILE A 254 12.15 -14.47 -13.93
N ARG A 255 12.16 -14.85 -15.19
CA ARG A 255 13.16 -15.74 -15.81
C ARG A 255 14.43 -14.99 -16.17
#